data_c72f48a45468f41f2c4e10679798629a
#
_entry.id   c72f48a45468f41f2c4e10679798629a
#
_cell.length_a   1.000
_cell.length_b   1.000
_cell.length_c   1.000
_cell.angle_alpha   90.00
_cell.angle_beta   90.00
_cell.angle_gamma   90.00
#
_symmetry.space_group_name_H-M   'P 1'
#
loop_
_entity.id
_entity.type
_entity.pdbx_description
1 polymer ?
#
loop_
_entity_poly.entity_id
_entity_poly.type
_entity_poly.pdbx_seq_one_letter_code
_entity_poly.pdbx_strand_id
1 'polypeptide(L)'
;MARREARLAVVTTSWDDGHPLDLRIAHLLAIYGLTGTFYVSRKASWPIMNSLEIRELSSKFEIGGHLIEHRSLDQLPDEQALEQLSGSRDWIEEVTGKPCRTLCFPGGKYRRDQLSLVEKAGYLAARTTELLSTAFPRRVNGVALLPTTVQAYPHSRLSYARNALKRRSLANLFRTRALFCGHDWLELARNVLERTLCQGGVFHLWGHSWEIEQEQQWDRLKQLLAVMAANRDKLTVMTNSELGSNALSY
;
A
#
# COMPACT_ATOMS: atom_id res chain seq x y z
N MET A 1 21.12 -33.37 3.04
CA MET A 1 20.02 -32.48 2.61
C MET A 1 20.20 -31.12 3.29
N ALA A 2 20.66 -30.10 2.57
CA ALA A 2 20.79 -28.77 3.13
C ALA A 2 19.39 -28.26 3.46
N ARG A 3 19.15 -27.87 4.71
CA ARG A 3 17.94 -27.10 5.12
C ARG A 3 17.94 -25.83 4.25
N ARG A 4 16.99 -25.72 3.34
CA ARG A 4 16.70 -24.46 2.66
C ARG A 4 16.28 -23.48 3.76
N GLU A 5 17.11 -22.48 4.05
CA GLU A 5 16.72 -21.40 4.94
C GLU A 5 15.35 -20.89 4.49
N ALA A 6 14.41 -20.83 5.42
CA ALA A 6 13.05 -20.36 5.14
C ALA A 6 13.15 -18.89 4.68
N ARG A 7 12.89 -18.65 3.40
CA ARG A 7 12.91 -17.29 2.87
C ARG A 7 11.75 -16.51 3.46
N LEU A 8 12.02 -15.31 3.98
CA LEU A 8 11.02 -14.47 4.61
C LEU A 8 9.91 -14.10 3.62
N ALA A 9 8.68 -14.48 3.92
CA ALA A 9 7.48 -14.09 3.20
C ALA A 9 6.72 -13.05 4.04
N VAL A 10 6.56 -11.85 3.51
CA VAL A 10 5.87 -10.72 4.16
C VAL A 10 4.57 -10.43 3.46
N VAL A 11 3.53 -10.13 4.25
CA VAL A 11 2.26 -9.59 3.76
C VAL A 11 2.05 -8.21 4.38
N THR A 12 1.66 -7.26 3.55
CA THR A 12 1.17 -5.95 4.00
C THR A 12 -0.08 -5.56 3.21
N THR A 13 -0.93 -4.73 3.81
CA THR A 13 -2.09 -4.15 3.11
C THR A 13 -2.10 -2.63 3.25
N SER A 14 -2.58 -1.93 2.24
CA SER A 14 -2.77 -0.48 2.31
C SER A 14 -4.03 -0.01 1.57
N TRP A 15 -4.68 1.01 2.12
CA TRP A 15 -5.98 1.51 1.66
C TRP A 15 -5.92 3.02 1.54
N ASP A 16 -6.35 3.54 0.40
CA ASP A 16 -6.17 4.94 0.05
C ASP A 16 -7.44 5.76 0.22
N ASP A 17 -7.25 7.09 0.23
CA ASP A 17 -8.27 8.14 0.18
C ASP A 17 -8.96 8.48 1.50
N GLY A 18 -8.86 7.64 2.54
CA GLY A 18 -9.51 7.92 3.82
C GLY A 18 -11.04 7.95 3.76
N HIS A 19 -11.64 7.23 2.81
CA HIS A 19 -13.10 7.17 2.64
C HIS A 19 -13.74 6.46 3.84
N PRO A 20 -14.98 6.84 4.28
CA PRO A 20 -15.66 6.20 5.43
C PRO A 20 -15.81 4.69 5.33
N LEU A 21 -15.88 4.12 4.10
CA LEU A 21 -15.87 2.67 3.89
C LEU A 21 -14.56 1.98 4.29
N ASP A 22 -13.49 2.72 4.58
CA ASP A 22 -12.24 2.17 5.10
C ASP A 22 -12.46 1.53 6.49
N LEU A 23 -13.45 1.99 7.26
CA LEU A 23 -13.85 1.35 8.50
C LEU A 23 -14.35 -0.09 8.30
N ARG A 24 -15.03 -0.37 7.16
CA ARG A 24 -15.41 -1.72 6.78
C ARG A 24 -14.21 -2.59 6.42
N ILE A 25 -13.21 -2.02 5.73
CA ILE A 25 -11.94 -2.71 5.48
C ILE A 25 -11.25 -3.05 6.81
N ALA A 26 -11.12 -2.07 7.71
CA ALA A 26 -10.51 -2.26 9.01
C ALA A 26 -11.19 -3.37 9.84
N HIS A 27 -12.54 -3.38 9.83
CA HIS A 27 -13.31 -4.45 10.46
C HIS A 27 -12.98 -5.83 9.87
N LEU A 28 -12.90 -5.96 8.55
CA LEU A 28 -12.52 -7.20 7.89
C LEU A 28 -11.09 -7.61 8.24
N LEU A 29 -10.12 -6.69 8.17
CA LEU A 29 -8.73 -6.98 8.58
C LEU A 29 -8.66 -7.49 10.02
N ALA A 30 -9.40 -6.86 10.95
CA ALA A 30 -9.47 -7.28 12.34
C ALA A 30 -10.05 -8.70 12.51
N ILE A 31 -11.14 -9.04 11.80
CA ILE A 31 -11.74 -10.39 11.81
C ILE A 31 -10.73 -11.45 11.38
N TYR A 32 -9.95 -11.17 10.33
CA TYR A 32 -8.95 -12.09 9.81
C TYR A 32 -7.60 -12.00 10.55
N GLY A 33 -7.49 -11.15 11.59
CA GLY A 33 -6.27 -10.95 12.37
C GLY A 33 -5.11 -10.41 11.55
N LEU A 34 -5.40 -9.60 10.54
CA LEU A 34 -4.44 -8.92 9.68
C LEU A 34 -4.28 -7.47 10.10
N THR A 35 -3.16 -6.84 9.73
CA THR A 35 -2.94 -5.41 9.88
C THR A 35 -2.90 -4.70 8.54
N GLY A 36 -2.89 -3.37 8.55
CA GLY A 36 -2.82 -2.55 7.35
C GLY A 36 -2.52 -1.08 7.65
N THR A 37 -2.26 -0.34 6.59
CA THR A 37 -1.99 1.10 6.60
C THR A 37 -3.10 1.82 5.84
N PHE A 38 -3.70 2.83 6.44
CA PHE A 38 -4.73 3.66 5.81
C PHE A 38 -4.15 5.03 5.50
N TYR A 39 -4.12 5.39 4.23
CA TYR A 39 -3.60 6.66 3.74
C TYR A 39 -4.72 7.69 3.62
N VAL A 40 -4.63 8.77 4.39
CA VAL A 40 -5.72 9.74 4.54
C VAL A 40 -5.27 11.13 4.10
N SER A 41 -6.08 11.76 3.24
CA SER A 41 -5.98 13.19 2.94
C SER A 41 -6.86 13.99 3.89
N ARG A 42 -6.43 15.22 4.23
CA ARG A 42 -7.24 16.11 5.09
C ARG A 42 -8.45 16.69 4.35
N LYS A 43 -8.32 16.89 3.01
CA LYS A 43 -9.36 17.42 2.14
C LYS A 43 -9.39 16.66 0.82
N ALA A 44 -10.57 16.31 0.35
CA ALA A 44 -10.79 15.73 -0.97
C ALA A 44 -12.17 16.14 -1.51
N SER A 45 -12.46 15.81 -2.75
CA SER A 45 -13.77 16.03 -3.39
C SER A 45 -14.80 14.94 -3.06
N TRP A 46 -14.41 13.95 -2.28
CA TRP A 46 -15.24 12.83 -1.81
C TRP A 46 -15.35 12.83 -0.29
N PRO A 47 -16.29 12.06 0.30
CA PRO A 47 -16.39 11.90 1.75
C PRO A 47 -15.10 11.35 2.36
N ILE A 48 -14.65 11.96 3.45
CA ILE A 48 -13.48 11.55 4.23
C ILE A 48 -13.93 11.23 5.65
N MET A 49 -13.32 10.24 6.30
CA MET A 49 -13.47 9.97 7.72
C MET A 49 -13.20 11.24 8.55
N ASN A 50 -14.01 11.48 9.56
CA ASN A 50 -13.77 12.57 10.49
C ASN A 50 -12.62 12.23 11.47
N SER A 51 -12.16 13.23 12.24
CA SER A 51 -11.02 13.07 13.15
C SER A 51 -11.26 12.04 14.26
N LEU A 52 -12.50 11.81 14.70
CA LEU A 52 -12.81 10.77 15.69
C LEU A 52 -12.68 9.38 15.08
N GLU A 53 -13.21 9.17 13.89
CA GLU A 53 -13.08 7.91 13.14
C GLU A 53 -11.61 7.58 12.83
N ILE A 54 -10.81 8.58 12.40
CA ILE A 54 -9.37 8.39 12.15
C ILE A 54 -8.64 8.04 13.45
N ARG A 55 -8.95 8.70 14.56
CA ARG A 55 -8.37 8.41 15.88
C ARG A 55 -8.71 7.01 16.35
N GLU A 56 -9.97 6.59 16.21
CA GLU A 56 -10.39 5.22 16.55
C GLU A 56 -9.68 4.18 15.68
N LEU A 57 -9.64 4.41 14.36
CA LEU A 57 -8.94 3.55 13.42
C LEU A 57 -7.46 3.41 13.78
N SER A 58 -6.81 4.52 14.16
CA SER A 58 -5.41 4.55 14.55
C SER A 58 -5.08 3.72 15.80
N SER A 59 -6.08 3.37 16.60
CA SER A 59 -5.86 2.53 17.79
C SER A 59 -5.35 1.14 17.44
N LYS A 60 -5.72 0.61 16.27
CA LYS A 60 -5.42 -0.76 15.80
C LYS A 60 -4.63 -0.82 14.50
N PHE A 61 -4.66 0.24 13.69
CA PHE A 61 -4.07 0.27 12.35
C PHE A 61 -3.14 1.48 12.19
N GLU A 62 -2.22 1.38 11.24
CA GLU A 62 -1.38 2.50 10.87
C GLU A 62 -2.17 3.52 10.05
N ILE A 63 -1.98 4.82 10.35
CA ILE A 63 -2.45 5.92 9.51
C ILE A 63 -1.25 6.57 8.84
N GLY A 64 -1.30 6.67 7.51
CA GLY A 64 -0.28 7.31 6.69
C GLY A 64 -0.80 8.56 5.98
N GLY A 65 0.12 9.42 5.53
CA GLY A 65 -0.19 10.64 4.80
C GLY A 65 -0.58 10.37 3.34
N HIS A 66 -1.54 11.18 2.84
CA HIS A 66 -1.94 11.19 1.42
C HIS A 66 -2.04 12.62 0.88
N LEU A 67 -1.16 13.50 1.35
CA LEU A 67 -1.16 14.96 1.21
C LEU A 67 -2.36 15.63 1.90
N ILE A 68 -2.33 16.97 2.02
CA ILE A 68 -3.47 17.71 2.57
C ILE A 68 -4.67 17.63 1.63
N GLU A 69 -4.45 17.87 0.33
CA GLU A 69 -5.51 18.11 -0.66
C GLU A 69 -5.58 17.06 -1.77
N HIS A 70 -5.00 15.90 -1.61
CA HIS A 70 -4.96 14.83 -2.64
C HIS A 70 -4.55 15.34 -4.04
N ARG A 71 -3.59 16.25 -4.11
CA ARG A 71 -3.03 16.77 -5.38
C ARG A 71 -1.88 15.90 -5.88
N SER A 72 -1.69 15.83 -7.20
CA SER A 72 -0.52 15.15 -7.77
C SER A 72 0.76 15.89 -7.38
N LEU A 73 1.67 15.21 -6.65
CA LEU A 73 2.88 15.85 -6.12
C LEU A 73 3.81 16.36 -7.23
N ASP A 74 3.91 15.63 -8.34
CA ASP A 74 4.74 15.99 -9.50
C ASP A 74 4.39 17.34 -10.15
N GLN A 75 3.16 17.82 -9.93
CA GLN A 75 2.67 19.08 -10.48
C GLN A 75 2.91 20.28 -9.55
N LEU A 76 3.39 20.05 -8.34
CA LEU A 76 3.58 21.10 -7.35
C LEU A 76 5.01 21.67 -7.41
N PRO A 77 5.19 23.00 -7.30
CA PRO A 77 6.46 23.60 -6.94
C PRO A 77 6.97 23.01 -5.61
N ASP A 78 8.28 22.97 -5.43
CA ASP A 78 8.91 22.29 -4.28
C ASP A 78 8.46 22.84 -2.92
N GLU A 79 8.27 24.15 -2.80
CA GLU A 79 7.75 24.78 -1.58
C GLU A 79 6.35 24.31 -1.24
N GLN A 80 5.42 24.31 -2.21
CA GLN A 80 4.07 23.80 -2.04
C GLN A 80 4.05 22.29 -1.80
N ALA A 81 4.93 21.54 -2.47
CA ALA A 81 5.06 20.11 -2.27
C ALA A 81 5.48 19.81 -0.81
N LEU A 82 6.45 20.56 -0.28
CA LEU A 82 6.88 20.39 1.11
C LEU A 82 5.78 20.77 2.11
N GLU A 83 5.03 21.85 1.85
CA GLU A 83 3.88 22.25 2.66
C GLU A 83 2.79 21.16 2.69
N GLN A 84 2.44 20.58 1.53
CA GLN A 84 1.47 19.49 1.43
C GLN A 84 1.94 18.23 2.18
N LEU A 85 3.21 17.91 2.09
CA LEU A 85 3.81 16.76 2.77
C LEU A 85 3.84 16.97 4.30
N SER A 86 4.44 18.06 4.77
CA SER A 86 4.60 18.34 6.21
C SER A 86 3.24 18.56 6.87
N GLY A 87 2.37 19.36 6.27
CA GLY A 87 1.05 19.64 6.83
C GLY A 87 0.13 18.40 6.89
N SER A 88 0.28 17.46 5.93
CA SER A 88 -0.43 16.17 6.01
C SER A 88 0.05 15.34 7.19
N ARG A 89 1.36 15.23 7.37
CA ARG A 89 1.98 14.52 8.49
C ARG A 89 1.56 15.12 9.83
N ASP A 90 1.77 16.41 10.00
CA ASP A 90 1.51 17.11 11.26
C ASP A 90 0.03 17.01 11.67
N TRP A 91 -0.89 17.15 10.70
CA TRP A 91 -2.32 16.94 10.94
C TRP A 91 -2.65 15.52 11.40
N ILE A 92 -2.06 14.49 10.78
CA ILE A 92 -2.30 13.09 11.20
C ILE A 92 -1.76 12.87 12.61
N GLU A 93 -0.56 13.38 12.92
CA GLU A 93 0.04 13.28 14.25
C GLU A 93 -0.81 14.02 15.32
N GLU A 94 -1.37 15.19 14.99
CA GLU A 94 -2.31 15.92 15.85
C GLU A 94 -3.59 15.10 16.12
N VAL A 95 -4.19 14.53 15.07
CA VAL A 95 -5.45 13.77 15.19
C VAL A 95 -5.25 12.47 15.95
N THR A 96 -4.16 11.74 15.68
CA THR A 96 -3.96 10.37 16.19
C THR A 96 -3.15 10.32 17.48
N GLY A 97 -2.34 11.34 17.76
CA GLY A 97 -1.33 11.32 18.83
C GLY A 97 -0.18 10.36 18.57
N LYS A 98 -0.01 9.86 17.34
CA LYS A 98 1.00 8.87 16.96
C LYS A 98 1.85 9.39 15.80
N PRO A 99 3.14 8.97 15.69
CA PRO A 99 3.98 9.35 14.57
C PRO A 99 3.44 8.86 13.23
N CYS A 100 3.32 9.76 12.25
CA CYS A 100 2.98 9.43 10.86
C CYS A 100 4.26 9.22 10.05
N ARG A 101 4.63 7.98 9.78
CA ARG A 101 5.92 7.60 9.19
C ARG A 101 5.84 7.27 7.71
N THR A 102 4.65 7.07 7.18
CA THR A 102 4.45 6.61 5.80
C THR A 102 3.60 7.56 4.98
N LEU A 103 3.93 7.63 3.70
CA LEU A 103 3.22 8.42 2.70
C LEU A 103 2.75 7.52 1.56
N CYS A 104 1.58 7.81 1.00
CA CYS A 104 1.21 7.38 -0.33
C CYS A 104 1.10 8.59 -1.26
N PHE A 105 1.70 8.49 -2.45
CA PHE A 105 1.59 9.54 -3.46
C PHE A 105 0.22 9.49 -4.14
N PRO A 106 -0.60 10.57 -4.12
CA PRO A 106 -1.85 10.62 -4.88
C PRO A 106 -1.66 10.24 -6.35
N GLY A 107 -2.44 9.26 -6.83
CA GLY A 107 -2.28 8.70 -8.17
C GLY A 107 -0.91 8.08 -8.48
N GLY A 108 -0.07 7.87 -7.47
CA GLY A 108 1.29 7.37 -7.61
C GLY A 108 2.22 8.32 -8.37
N LYS A 109 1.93 9.63 -8.39
CA LYS A 109 2.65 10.63 -9.19
C LYS A 109 3.58 11.46 -8.31
N TYR A 110 4.86 11.41 -8.63
CA TYR A 110 5.92 12.21 -8.00
C TYR A 110 7.13 12.31 -8.94
N ARG A 111 7.92 13.36 -8.79
CA ARG A 111 9.24 13.47 -9.42
C ARG A 111 10.29 12.84 -8.50
N ARG A 112 11.34 12.26 -9.07
CA ARG A 112 12.38 11.58 -8.29
C ARG A 112 13.15 12.53 -7.36
N ASP A 113 13.36 13.76 -7.77
CA ASP A 113 13.99 14.82 -6.97
C ASP A 113 13.15 15.20 -5.73
N GLN A 114 11.82 15.08 -5.81
CA GLN A 114 10.91 15.34 -4.68
C GLN A 114 11.03 14.31 -3.54
N LEU A 115 11.74 13.21 -3.72
CA LEU A 115 11.98 12.25 -2.62
C LEU A 115 12.82 12.87 -1.49
N SER A 116 13.67 13.85 -1.78
CA SER A 116 14.36 14.64 -0.75
C SER A 116 13.42 15.50 0.09
N LEU A 117 12.31 15.97 -0.50
CA LEU A 117 11.26 16.69 0.21
C LEU A 117 10.44 15.76 1.11
N VAL A 118 10.20 14.52 0.66
CA VAL A 118 9.52 13.48 1.46
C VAL A 118 10.35 13.15 2.72
N GLU A 119 11.67 12.98 2.56
CA GLU A 119 12.60 12.81 3.68
C GLU A 119 12.59 14.03 4.61
N LYS A 120 12.72 15.23 4.02
CA LYS A 120 12.70 16.50 4.77
C LYS A 120 11.42 16.70 5.56
N ALA A 121 10.27 16.27 5.02
CA ALA A 121 8.99 16.27 5.72
C ALA A 121 8.92 15.22 6.84
N GLY A 122 9.92 14.33 7.00
CA GLY A 122 10.02 13.35 8.07
C GLY A 122 9.37 12.00 7.81
N TYR A 123 8.98 11.71 6.57
CA TYR A 123 8.50 10.39 6.20
C TYR A 123 9.65 9.38 6.03
N LEU A 124 9.48 8.21 6.60
CA LEU A 124 10.44 7.11 6.54
C LEU A 124 10.26 6.27 5.27
N ALA A 125 9.02 6.12 4.84
CA ALA A 125 8.66 5.28 3.70
C ALA A 125 7.57 5.92 2.85
N ALA A 126 7.57 5.60 1.55
CA ALA A 126 6.56 6.05 0.61
C ALA A 126 6.10 4.90 -0.29
N ARG A 127 4.78 4.70 -0.34
CA ARG A 127 4.16 3.68 -1.18
C ARG A 127 3.98 4.22 -2.60
N THR A 128 4.39 3.41 -3.56
CA THR A 128 4.25 3.69 -4.99
C THR A 128 3.09 2.89 -5.60
N THR A 129 2.75 3.15 -6.85
CA THR A 129 1.78 2.36 -7.63
C THR A 129 2.48 1.41 -8.63
N GLU A 130 3.70 0.96 -8.33
CA GLU A 130 4.33 -0.11 -9.09
C GLU A 130 3.62 -1.43 -8.77
N LEU A 131 2.92 -1.99 -9.76
CA LEU A 131 2.18 -3.23 -9.62
C LEU A 131 3.06 -4.47 -9.87
N LEU A 132 2.56 -5.63 -9.44
CA LEU A 132 3.13 -6.95 -9.68
C LEU A 132 4.53 -7.16 -9.06
N SER A 133 4.94 -6.30 -8.14
CA SER A 133 6.21 -6.44 -7.44
C SER A 133 6.06 -7.33 -6.21
N THR A 134 7.01 -8.22 -6.00
CA THR A 134 7.19 -8.97 -4.76
C THR A 134 8.53 -8.63 -4.11
N ALA A 135 9.18 -7.55 -4.57
CA ALA A 135 10.45 -7.11 -4.03
C ALA A 135 10.29 -6.44 -2.66
N PHE A 136 11.30 -6.57 -1.82
CA PHE A 136 11.42 -5.74 -0.62
C PHE A 136 11.60 -4.26 -1.00
N PRO A 137 11.24 -3.32 -0.10
CA PRO A 137 11.44 -1.91 -0.33
C PRO A 137 12.91 -1.59 -0.62
N ARG A 138 13.13 -0.56 -1.44
CA ARG A 138 14.47 -0.02 -1.72
C ARG A 138 14.56 1.41 -1.21
N ARG A 139 15.69 1.80 -0.62
CA ARG A 139 15.91 3.19 -0.21
C ARG A 139 16.38 4.05 -1.37
N VAL A 140 15.79 5.23 -1.45
CA VAL A 140 16.18 6.30 -2.38
C VAL A 140 16.09 7.61 -1.62
N ASN A 141 17.18 8.38 -1.54
CA ASN A 141 17.24 9.63 -0.80
C ASN A 141 16.64 9.51 0.63
N GLY A 142 17.10 8.53 1.41
CA GLY A 142 16.63 8.33 2.79
C GLY A 142 15.24 7.70 2.94
N VAL A 143 14.41 7.68 1.89
CA VAL A 143 13.03 7.15 1.92
C VAL A 143 12.99 5.72 1.40
N ALA A 144 12.31 4.82 2.11
CA ALA A 144 12.03 3.47 1.64
C ALA A 144 10.86 3.51 0.65
N LEU A 145 11.09 3.16 -0.61
CA LEU A 145 10.03 3.06 -1.62
C LEU A 145 9.41 1.67 -1.59
N LEU A 146 8.11 1.62 -1.29
CA LEU A 146 7.33 0.39 -1.19
C LEU A 146 6.57 0.17 -2.51
N PRO A 147 6.93 -0.85 -3.30
CA PRO A 147 6.13 -1.26 -4.45
C PRO A 147 4.87 -1.99 -3.98
N THR A 148 3.93 -2.19 -4.90
CA THR A 148 2.70 -2.94 -4.64
C THR A 148 2.64 -4.21 -5.47
N THR A 149 1.84 -5.18 -5.02
CA THR A 149 1.68 -6.43 -5.76
C THR A 149 0.38 -6.44 -6.54
N VAL A 150 -0.75 -6.33 -5.87
CA VAL A 150 -2.07 -6.38 -6.49
C VAL A 150 -2.97 -5.29 -5.91
N GLN A 151 -3.69 -4.59 -6.79
CA GLN A 151 -4.83 -3.77 -6.38
C GLN A 151 -6.07 -4.65 -6.30
N ALA A 152 -6.88 -4.45 -5.28
CA ALA A 152 -8.19 -5.10 -5.14
C ALA A 152 -9.22 -4.49 -6.12
N TYR A 153 -8.92 -4.58 -7.41
CA TYR A 153 -9.68 -3.98 -8.51
C TYR A 153 -9.53 -4.81 -9.80
N PRO A 154 -10.60 -4.97 -10.60
CA PRO A 154 -10.59 -5.78 -11.83
C PRO A 154 -9.90 -5.07 -13.01
N HIS A 155 -8.58 -4.90 -12.91
CA HIS A 155 -7.78 -4.31 -13.98
C HIS A 155 -7.79 -5.12 -15.27
N SER A 156 -7.77 -4.43 -16.40
CA SER A 156 -7.53 -5.06 -17.70
C SER A 156 -6.06 -5.50 -17.84
N ARG A 157 -5.82 -6.51 -18.67
CA ARG A 157 -4.45 -6.93 -19.02
C ARG A 157 -3.60 -5.79 -19.56
N LEU A 158 -4.22 -4.88 -20.32
CA LEU A 158 -3.57 -3.70 -20.87
C LEU A 158 -3.14 -2.72 -19.77
N SER A 159 -3.91 -2.60 -18.68
CA SER A 159 -3.55 -1.77 -17.52
C SER A 159 -2.29 -2.30 -16.83
N TYR A 160 -2.15 -3.61 -16.65
CA TYR A 160 -0.92 -4.21 -16.12
C TYR A 160 0.27 -3.98 -17.05
N ALA A 161 0.09 -4.17 -18.36
CA ALA A 161 1.16 -3.94 -19.34
C ALA A 161 1.62 -2.46 -19.36
N ARG A 162 0.67 -1.52 -19.34
CA ARG A 162 0.98 -0.08 -19.27
C ARG A 162 1.70 0.30 -17.98
N ASN A 163 1.25 -0.22 -16.83
CA ASN A 163 1.91 0.01 -15.56
C ASN A 163 3.35 -0.50 -15.58
N ALA A 164 3.55 -1.74 -16.03
CA ALA A 164 4.87 -2.35 -16.11
C ALA A 164 5.82 -1.59 -17.04
N LEU A 165 5.33 -1.11 -18.19
CA LEU A 165 6.12 -0.28 -19.10
C LEU A 165 6.49 1.06 -18.45
N LYS A 166 5.51 1.77 -17.88
CA LYS A 166 5.71 3.05 -17.20
C LYS A 166 6.71 2.95 -16.04
N ARG A 167 6.67 1.86 -15.28
CA ARG A 167 7.54 1.61 -14.11
C ARG A 167 8.83 0.86 -14.45
N ARG A 168 9.07 0.53 -15.74
CA ARG A 168 10.23 -0.26 -16.21
C ARG A 168 10.35 -1.62 -15.48
N SER A 169 9.21 -2.25 -15.22
CA SER A 169 9.08 -3.50 -14.45
C SER A 169 8.51 -4.65 -15.27
N LEU A 170 8.82 -4.71 -16.58
CA LEU A 170 8.31 -5.75 -17.49
C LEU A 170 8.57 -7.19 -17.01
N ALA A 171 9.70 -7.41 -16.33
CA ALA A 171 10.00 -8.71 -15.73
C ALA A 171 8.92 -9.18 -14.74
N ASN A 172 8.23 -8.25 -14.07
CA ASN A 172 7.16 -8.57 -13.13
C ASN A 172 5.92 -9.15 -13.84
N LEU A 173 5.59 -8.69 -15.06
CA LEU A 173 4.50 -9.26 -15.86
C LEU A 173 4.71 -10.75 -16.14
N PHE A 174 5.91 -11.10 -16.59
CA PHE A 174 6.25 -12.50 -16.90
C PHE A 174 6.33 -13.34 -15.62
N ARG A 175 6.93 -12.78 -14.57
CA ARG A 175 7.11 -13.46 -13.29
C ARG A 175 5.78 -13.81 -12.63
N THR A 176 4.82 -12.89 -12.63
CA THR A 176 3.51 -13.07 -11.97
C THR A 176 2.48 -13.75 -12.87
N ARG A 177 2.79 -13.94 -14.15
CA ARG A 177 1.84 -14.42 -15.16
C ARG A 177 0.55 -13.59 -15.23
N ALA A 178 0.62 -12.31 -14.89
CA ALA A 178 -0.56 -11.41 -14.82
C ALA A 178 -1.38 -11.36 -16.12
N LEU A 179 -0.72 -11.56 -17.27
CA LEU A 179 -1.39 -11.57 -18.57
C LEU A 179 -2.27 -12.82 -18.80
N PHE A 180 -2.10 -13.87 -18.00
CA PHE A 180 -2.85 -15.13 -18.13
C PHE A 180 -4.04 -15.22 -17.16
N CYS A 181 -4.08 -14.42 -16.08
CA CYS A 181 -5.15 -14.43 -15.09
C CYS A 181 -6.42 -13.64 -15.52
N GLY A 182 -6.50 -13.18 -16.76
CA GLY A 182 -7.66 -12.43 -17.27
C GLY A 182 -7.90 -11.10 -16.55
N HIS A 183 -9.17 -10.85 -16.18
CA HIS A 183 -9.58 -9.70 -15.35
C HIS A 183 -9.76 -10.08 -13.88
N ASP A 184 -9.48 -11.33 -13.50
CA ASP A 184 -9.65 -11.80 -12.14
C ASP A 184 -8.45 -11.44 -11.25
N TRP A 185 -8.54 -10.29 -10.60
CA TRP A 185 -7.53 -9.87 -9.65
C TRP A 185 -7.37 -10.81 -8.44
N LEU A 186 -8.44 -11.53 -8.06
CA LEU A 186 -8.38 -12.50 -6.96
C LEU A 186 -7.54 -13.73 -7.34
N GLU A 187 -7.74 -14.24 -8.56
CA GLU A 187 -6.90 -15.35 -9.07
C GLU A 187 -5.43 -14.93 -9.15
N LEU A 188 -5.16 -13.75 -9.71
CA LEU A 188 -3.81 -13.18 -9.74
C LEU A 188 -3.23 -13.05 -8.33
N ALA A 189 -4.01 -12.50 -7.37
CA ALA A 189 -3.56 -12.32 -6.00
C ALA A 189 -3.23 -13.65 -5.31
N ARG A 190 -4.05 -14.68 -5.48
CA ARG A 190 -3.79 -16.03 -4.94
C ARG A 190 -2.51 -16.64 -5.52
N ASN A 191 -2.33 -16.56 -6.82
CA ASN A 191 -1.15 -17.11 -7.50
C ASN A 191 0.15 -16.41 -7.04
N VAL A 192 0.11 -15.08 -6.88
CA VAL A 192 1.30 -14.33 -6.43
C VAL A 192 1.55 -14.54 -4.93
N LEU A 193 0.50 -14.62 -4.11
CA LEU A 193 0.63 -14.94 -2.68
C LEU A 193 1.25 -16.32 -2.46
N GLU A 194 0.76 -17.36 -3.14
CA GLU A 194 1.33 -18.71 -3.07
C GLU A 194 2.80 -18.71 -3.47
N ARG A 195 3.14 -17.99 -4.52
CA ARG A 195 4.53 -17.83 -4.94
C ARG A 195 5.38 -17.13 -3.88
N THR A 196 4.84 -16.09 -3.22
CA THR A 196 5.52 -15.38 -2.13
C THR A 196 5.76 -16.32 -0.95
N LEU A 197 4.79 -17.16 -0.60
CA LEU A 197 4.94 -18.20 0.42
C LEU A 197 6.08 -19.20 0.11
N CYS A 198 6.22 -19.59 -1.17
CA CYS A 198 7.22 -20.55 -1.59
C CYS A 198 8.63 -19.96 -1.77
N GLN A 199 8.73 -18.72 -2.22
CA GLN A 199 9.98 -18.09 -2.67
C GLN A 199 10.48 -16.96 -1.78
N GLY A 200 9.66 -16.52 -0.82
CA GLY A 200 9.88 -15.30 -0.06
C GLY A 200 9.53 -14.04 -0.86
N GLY A 201 9.68 -12.90 -0.21
CA GLY A 201 9.36 -11.59 -0.78
C GLY A 201 8.18 -10.92 -0.09
N VAL A 202 7.65 -9.87 -0.70
CA VAL A 202 6.54 -9.08 -0.17
C VAL A 202 5.30 -9.24 -1.03
N PHE A 203 4.19 -9.62 -0.42
CA PHE A 203 2.87 -9.53 -1.03
C PHE A 203 2.16 -8.29 -0.46
N HIS A 204 2.01 -7.25 -1.27
CA HIS A 204 1.37 -5.98 -0.91
C HIS A 204 0.01 -5.86 -1.60
N LEU A 205 -1.06 -6.13 -0.86
CA LEU A 205 -2.43 -5.86 -1.30
C LEU A 205 -2.77 -4.39 -1.04
N TRP A 206 -3.37 -3.72 -2.03
CA TRP A 206 -3.83 -2.35 -1.85
C TRP A 206 -5.13 -2.07 -2.60
N GLY A 207 -5.77 -0.95 -2.32
CA GLY A 207 -6.99 -0.54 -3.02
C GLY A 207 -7.65 0.67 -2.39
N HIS A 208 -8.84 0.97 -2.92
CA HIS A 208 -9.74 1.98 -2.40
C HIS A 208 -11.06 1.30 -1.99
N SER A 209 -11.53 1.57 -0.79
CA SER A 209 -12.77 0.93 -0.29
C SER A 209 -14.01 1.30 -1.11
N TRP A 210 -14.04 2.52 -1.64
CA TRP A 210 -15.12 2.98 -2.50
C TRP A 210 -15.12 2.26 -3.87
N GLU A 211 -13.96 1.92 -4.45
CA GLU A 211 -13.88 1.10 -5.67
C GLU A 211 -14.41 -0.32 -5.41
N ILE A 212 -14.07 -0.90 -4.26
CA ILE A 212 -14.56 -2.23 -3.87
C ILE A 212 -16.08 -2.25 -3.76
N GLU A 213 -16.68 -1.19 -3.20
CA GLU A 213 -18.14 -1.04 -3.14
C GLU A 213 -18.72 -0.89 -4.53
N GLN A 214 -18.20 0.03 -5.34
CA GLN A 214 -18.69 0.31 -6.69
C GLN A 214 -18.62 -0.90 -7.60
N GLU A 215 -17.52 -1.66 -7.54
CA GLU A 215 -17.28 -2.87 -8.36
C GLU A 215 -17.81 -4.15 -7.69
N GLN A 216 -18.50 -4.04 -6.55
CA GLN A 216 -19.06 -5.16 -5.79
C GLN A 216 -18.04 -6.26 -5.45
N GLN A 217 -16.84 -5.86 -5.06
CA GLN A 217 -15.69 -6.78 -4.85
C GLN A 217 -15.52 -7.26 -3.40
N TRP A 218 -16.44 -6.95 -2.49
CA TRP A 218 -16.30 -7.30 -1.06
C TRP A 218 -16.12 -8.79 -0.81
N ASP A 219 -16.86 -9.66 -1.51
CA ASP A 219 -16.74 -11.10 -1.29
C ASP A 219 -15.42 -11.66 -1.82
N ARG A 220 -14.87 -11.08 -2.89
CA ARG A 220 -13.54 -11.42 -3.38
C ARG A 220 -12.47 -10.98 -2.40
N LEU A 221 -12.61 -9.79 -1.83
CA LEU A 221 -11.70 -9.31 -0.78
C LEU A 221 -11.72 -10.25 0.43
N LYS A 222 -12.91 -10.61 0.95
CA LYS A 222 -13.03 -11.56 2.06
C LYS A 222 -12.36 -12.91 1.76
N GLN A 223 -12.54 -13.44 0.55
CA GLN A 223 -11.91 -14.68 0.13
C GLN A 223 -10.36 -14.58 0.15
N LEU A 224 -9.78 -13.46 -0.31
CA LEU A 224 -8.34 -13.27 -0.25
C LEU A 224 -7.84 -13.13 1.18
N LEU A 225 -8.52 -12.32 2.01
CA LEU A 225 -8.15 -12.14 3.42
C LEU A 225 -8.20 -13.46 4.19
N ALA A 226 -9.19 -14.32 3.90
CA ALA A 226 -9.28 -15.67 4.47
C ALA A 226 -8.07 -16.54 4.08
N VAL A 227 -7.63 -16.49 2.82
CA VAL A 227 -6.43 -17.21 2.37
C VAL A 227 -5.16 -16.68 3.05
N MET A 228 -5.05 -15.35 3.22
CA MET A 228 -3.94 -14.74 3.95
C MET A 228 -3.93 -15.19 5.42
N ALA A 229 -5.07 -15.15 6.08
CA ALA A 229 -5.23 -15.58 7.48
C ALA A 229 -4.91 -17.06 7.69
N ALA A 230 -5.34 -17.93 6.76
CA ALA A 230 -5.06 -19.37 6.82
C ALA A 230 -3.56 -19.73 6.68
N ASN A 231 -2.73 -18.80 6.22
CA ASN A 231 -1.28 -18.99 6.06
C ASN A 231 -0.45 -18.11 7.01
N ARG A 232 -1.05 -17.58 8.09
CA ARG A 232 -0.35 -16.70 9.04
C ARG A 232 0.88 -17.30 9.71
N ASP A 233 0.91 -18.59 9.87
CA ASP A 233 2.05 -19.34 10.39
C ASP A 233 3.28 -19.31 9.48
N LYS A 234 3.07 -19.01 8.18
CA LYS A 234 4.12 -18.94 7.15
C LYS A 234 4.41 -17.51 6.68
N LEU A 235 3.68 -16.53 7.21
CA LEU A 235 3.73 -15.13 6.79
C LEU A 235 4.09 -14.22 7.96
N THR A 236 4.93 -13.23 7.71
CA THR A 236 5.06 -12.08 8.61
C THR A 236 4.13 -10.98 8.12
N VAL A 237 3.13 -10.61 8.94
CA VAL A 237 2.20 -9.52 8.63
C VAL A 237 2.76 -8.23 9.18
N MET A 238 2.94 -7.21 8.32
CA MET A 238 3.54 -5.93 8.67
C MET A 238 2.70 -4.76 8.17
N THR A 239 2.73 -3.65 8.89
CA THR A 239 2.33 -2.34 8.37
C THR A 239 3.36 -1.80 7.38
N ASN A 240 3.03 -0.73 6.65
CA ASN A 240 3.97 -0.15 5.70
C ASN A 240 5.15 0.53 6.39
N SER A 241 4.98 1.09 7.59
CA SER A 241 6.11 1.66 8.35
C SER A 241 7.05 0.57 8.88
N GLU A 242 6.52 -0.54 9.38
CA GLU A 242 7.32 -1.69 9.81
C GLU A 242 8.14 -2.25 8.64
N LEU A 243 7.49 -2.45 7.48
CA LEU A 243 8.14 -2.92 6.27
C LEU A 243 9.22 -1.93 5.78
N GLY A 244 8.94 -0.62 5.81
CA GLY A 244 9.89 0.42 5.42
C GLY A 244 11.07 0.56 6.38
N SER A 245 10.84 0.37 7.69
CA SER A 245 11.90 0.37 8.72
C SER A 245 12.85 -0.80 8.54
N ASN A 246 12.33 -1.98 8.25
CA ASN A 246 13.11 -3.19 8.04
C ASN A 246 13.90 -3.20 6.72
N ALA A 247 13.63 -2.25 5.80
CA ALA A 247 14.37 -2.12 4.54
C ALA A 247 15.89 -1.84 4.70
N LEU A 248 16.37 -1.70 5.92
CA LEU A 248 17.81 -1.62 6.24
C LEU A 248 18.44 -2.99 6.52
N SER A 249 17.62 -4.02 6.69
CA SER A 249 18.06 -5.35 7.15
C SER A 249 18.03 -6.41 6.04
N TYR A 250 17.67 -6.02 4.81
CA TYR A 250 17.54 -6.93 3.65
C TYR A 250 18.49 -6.52 2.47
#